data_4d0b818a495614938b86da60260a2a19
#
_entry.id   4d0b818a495614938b86da60260a2a19
#
_cell.length_a   1.000
_cell.length_b   1.000
_cell.length_c   1.000
_cell.angle_alpha   90.00
_cell.angle_beta   90.00
_cell.angle_gamma   90.00
#
_symmetry.space_group_name_H-M   'P 1'
#
loop_
_entity.id
_entity.type
_entity.pdbx_description
1 polymer ?
#
loop_
_entity_poly.entity_id
_entity_poly.type
_entity_poly.pdbx_seq_one_letter_code
_entity_poly.pdbx_strand_id
1 'polypeptide(L)'
;YEISQMKEAGTLPEDGALIKTIVTTNLANDIAKYYNVNLIEVLTGFKYIGEQILGFETTGKGHYCFGFEESYGCLIGTHARDKDAVVATMALCEAVAYYKTKGMSLWDKMTEMYERYGYWLDGVQAITLKGKEGIEKIQNTIEKLRQQVPTEINGYKVLSARDYKLNTIKNMETGEVTETGLPKSNVLYYDLEGGAWVCVRPSGTEPKLKFYYGVKGTDAKDAEVKEKELGQYMINLVNSML
;
A
#
# COMPACT_ATOMS: atom_id res chain seq x y z
N TYR A 1 -3.96 14.90 -7.12
CA TYR A 1 -4.81 16.01 -7.56
C TYR A 1 -5.56 16.60 -6.37
N GLU A 2 -6.47 15.90 -5.69
CA GLU A 2 -7.32 16.42 -4.61
C GLU A 2 -6.55 17.22 -3.56
N ILE A 3 -5.53 16.62 -2.94
CA ILE A 3 -4.71 17.30 -1.92
C ILE A 3 -4.02 18.54 -2.48
N SER A 4 -3.56 18.50 -3.74
CA SER A 4 -2.92 19.65 -4.38
C SER A 4 -3.91 20.80 -4.58
N GLN A 5 -5.15 20.51 -4.97
CA GLN A 5 -6.20 21.50 -5.14
C GLN A 5 -6.64 22.10 -3.80
N MET A 6 -6.81 21.25 -2.77
CA MET A 6 -7.08 21.74 -1.40
C MET A 6 -5.98 22.69 -0.92
N LYS A 7 -4.70 22.38 -1.20
CA LYS A 7 -3.57 23.23 -0.84
C LYS A 7 -3.56 24.55 -1.60
N GLU A 8 -3.80 24.50 -2.91
CA GLU A 8 -3.86 25.69 -3.78
C GLU A 8 -5.02 26.61 -3.38
N ALA A 9 -6.17 26.05 -3.04
CA ALA A 9 -7.34 26.77 -2.57
C ALA A 9 -7.26 27.28 -1.12
N GLY A 10 -6.24 26.86 -0.35
CA GLY A 10 -6.14 27.20 1.07
C GLY A 10 -7.16 26.47 1.95
N THR A 11 -7.75 25.38 1.48
CA THR A 11 -8.78 24.60 2.19
C THR A 11 -8.25 23.29 2.77
N LEU A 12 -6.96 22.99 2.60
CA LEU A 12 -6.35 21.78 3.19
C LEU A 12 -6.30 21.92 4.72
N PRO A 13 -7.00 21.04 5.46
CA PRO A 13 -6.98 21.11 6.93
C PRO A 13 -5.58 20.82 7.49
N GLU A 14 -5.23 21.48 8.61
CA GLU A 14 -3.93 21.25 9.28
C GLU A 14 -3.77 19.81 9.77
N ASP A 15 -4.87 19.16 10.19
CA ASP A 15 -4.94 17.78 10.61
C ASP A 15 -5.52 16.84 9.51
N GLY A 16 -5.41 17.27 8.25
CA GLY A 16 -5.84 16.51 7.09
C GLY A 16 -5.18 15.14 6.98
N ALA A 17 -5.93 14.12 6.62
CA ALA A 17 -5.48 12.74 6.51
C ALA A 17 -5.63 12.17 5.10
N LEU A 18 -4.54 11.57 4.62
CA LEU A 18 -4.50 10.64 3.49
C LEU A 18 -4.49 9.23 4.03
N ILE A 19 -5.46 8.41 3.62
CA ILE A 19 -5.60 7.03 4.13
C ILE A 19 -5.34 6.04 3.02
N LYS A 20 -4.45 5.07 3.25
CA LYS A 20 -4.16 3.97 2.32
C LYS A 20 -4.14 2.63 3.01
N THR A 21 -4.26 1.53 2.25
CA THR A 21 -3.99 0.21 2.83
C THR A 21 -2.48 -0.06 2.90
N ILE A 22 -2.08 -0.99 3.77
CA ILE A 22 -0.67 -1.41 3.91
C ILE A 22 -0.06 -1.97 2.62
N VAL A 23 -0.87 -2.37 1.66
CA VAL A 23 -0.44 -2.91 0.34
C VAL A 23 -0.63 -1.91 -0.80
N THR A 24 -0.93 -0.67 -0.48
CA THR A 24 -1.04 0.42 -1.46
C THR A 24 0.30 1.17 -1.54
N THR A 25 0.60 1.69 -2.70
CA THR A 25 1.88 2.30 -3.06
C THR A 25 2.50 3.23 -2.02
N ASN A 26 3.80 3.13 -1.81
CA ASN A 26 4.57 4.05 -0.97
C ASN A 26 4.82 5.42 -1.63
N LEU A 27 4.46 5.62 -2.89
CA LEU A 27 4.36 6.95 -3.50
C LEU A 27 3.46 7.88 -2.66
N ALA A 28 2.40 7.34 -2.06
CA ALA A 28 1.51 8.08 -1.18
C ALA A 28 2.20 8.65 0.07
N ASN A 29 3.22 7.95 0.58
CA ASN A 29 4.02 8.41 1.73
C ASN A 29 4.79 9.68 1.37
N ASP A 30 5.44 9.68 0.20
CA ASP A 30 6.20 10.83 -0.29
C ASP A 30 5.28 12.02 -0.61
N ILE A 31 4.08 11.76 -1.16
CA ILE A 31 3.05 12.79 -1.41
C ILE A 31 2.55 13.37 -0.09
N ALA A 32 2.19 12.53 0.89
CA ALA A 32 1.72 12.99 2.20
C ALA A 32 2.77 13.86 2.90
N LYS A 33 4.03 13.43 2.87
CA LYS A 33 5.16 14.20 3.41
C LYS A 33 5.32 15.55 2.71
N TYR A 34 5.22 15.60 1.38
CA TYR A 34 5.38 16.85 0.61
C TYR A 34 4.29 17.88 0.94
N TYR A 35 3.05 17.43 1.09
CA TYR A 35 1.92 18.31 1.41
C TYR A 35 1.71 18.53 2.92
N ASN A 36 2.50 17.88 3.76
CA ASN A 36 2.36 17.89 5.23
C ASN A 36 0.96 17.42 5.66
N VAL A 37 0.51 16.30 5.10
CA VAL A 37 -0.76 15.64 5.40
C VAL A 37 -0.47 14.38 6.22
N ASN A 38 -1.29 14.08 7.21
CA ASN A 38 -1.16 12.87 8.01
C ASN A 38 -1.41 11.64 7.13
N LEU A 39 -0.45 10.72 7.06
CA LEU A 39 -0.63 9.44 6.41
C LEU A 39 -1.12 8.40 7.43
N ILE A 40 -2.25 7.77 7.12
CA ILE A 40 -2.80 6.68 7.94
C ILE A 40 -2.78 5.41 7.10
N GLU A 41 -2.06 4.40 7.58
CA GLU A 41 -2.07 3.05 7.00
C GLU A 41 -3.09 2.18 7.71
N VAL A 42 -3.88 1.44 6.94
CA VAL A 42 -4.89 0.49 7.46
C VAL A 42 -4.72 -0.88 6.81
N LEU A 43 -5.31 -1.92 7.38
CA LEU A 43 -5.35 -3.24 6.74
C LEU A 43 -6.12 -3.20 5.41
N THR A 44 -5.90 -4.21 4.58
CA THR A 44 -6.58 -4.37 3.29
C THR A 44 -8.09 -4.50 3.46
N GLY A 45 -8.81 -3.66 2.76
CA GLY A 45 -10.26 -3.60 2.74
C GLY A 45 -10.77 -2.21 3.10
N PHE A 46 -11.61 -1.65 2.24
CA PHE A 46 -12.08 -0.26 2.34
C PHE A 46 -12.85 0.03 3.63
N LYS A 47 -13.41 -1.00 4.28
CA LYS A 47 -14.07 -0.88 5.60
C LYS A 47 -13.17 -0.20 6.64
N TYR A 48 -11.87 -0.47 6.61
CA TYR A 48 -10.93 0.15 7.55
C TYR A 48 -10.69 1.64 7.25
N ILE A 49 -10.77 2.04 5.98
CA ILE A 49 -10.80 3.46 5.59
C ILE A 49 -12.10 4.09 6.09
N GLY A 50 -13.24 3.40 5.90
CA GLY A 50 -14.55 3.83 6.43
C GLY A 50 -14.56 3.97 7.96
N GLU A 51 -13.89 3.10 8.69
CA GLU A 51 -13.71 3.20 10.15
C GLU A 51 -12.93 4.46 10.56
N GLN A 52 -11.90 4.85 9.81
CA GLN A 52 -11.17 6.11 10.07
C GLN A 52 -12.06 7.33 9.85
N ILE A 53 -12.86 7.34 8.77
CA ILE A 53 -13.82 8.42 8.51
C ILE A 53 -14.80 8.54 9.69
N LEU A 54 -15.37 7.43 10.14
CA LEU A 54 -16.28 7.41 11.31
C LEU A 54 -15.56 7.91 12.57
N GLY A 55 -14.29 7.53 12.76
CA GLY A 55 -13.47 7.98 13.88
C GLY A 55 -13.31 9.50 13.89
N PHE A 56 -13.03 10.12 12.76
CA PHE A 56 -12.94 11.58 12.64
C PHE A 56 -14.27 12.27 12.95
N GLU A 57 -15.37 11.76 12.41
CA GLU A 57 -16.70 12.32 12.63
C GLU A 57 -17.16 12.22 14.10
N THR A 58 -16.85 11.11 14.77
CA THR A 58 -17.28 10.87 16.15
C THR A 58 -16.41 11.59 17.18
N THR A 59 -15.12 11.75 16.89
CA THR A 59 -14.17 12.38 17.82
C THR A 59 -13.96 13.87 17.56
N GLY A 60 -14.30 14.35 16.36
CA GLY A 60 -13.98 15.70 15.90
C GLY A 60 -12.47 15.96 15.76
N LYS A 61 -11.65 14.90 15.69
CA LYS A 61 -10.18 14.99 15.56
C LYS A 61 -9.74 14.37 14.25
N GLY A 62 -9.02 15.13 13.43
CA GLY A 62 -8.60 14.74 12.09
C GLY A 62 -9.65 15.04 11.03
N HIS A 63 -9.19 15.24 9.79
CA HIS A 63 -10.05 15.48 8.63
C HIS A 63 -9.70 14.55 7.50
N TYR A 64 -10.69 13.86 6.98
CA TYR A 64 -10.53 12.99 5.82
C TYR A 64 -10.33 13.83 4.56
N CYS A 65 -9.17 13.69 3.90
CA CYS A 65 -8.90 14.34 2.62
C CYS A 65 -9.10 13.39 1.44
N PHE A 66 -8.54 12.18 1.54
CA PHE A 66 -8.60 11.16 0.50
C PHE A 66 -8.27 9.79 1.05
N GLY A 67 -8.93 8.76 0.52
CA GLY A 67 -8.62 7.37 0.87
C GLY A 67 -8.69 6.45 -0.34
N PHE A 68 -7.78 5.50 -0.43
CA PHE A 68 -7.71 4.59 -1.57
C PHE A 68 -7.02 3.27 -1.26
N GLU A 69 -7.27 2.29 -2.11
CA GLU A 69 -6.63 0.98 -2.08
C GLU A 69 -6.06 0.59 -3.44
N GLU A 70 -5.14 -0.36 -3.48
CA GLU A 70 -4.42 -0.81 -4.68
C GLU A 70 -5.35 -1.40 -5.76
N SER A 71 -6.53 -1.87 -5.37
CA SER A 71 -7.50 -2.50 -6.27
C SER A 71 -8.45 -1.51 -6.94
N TYR A 72 -7.91 -0.36 -7.36
CA TYR A 72 -8.60 0.72 -8.10
C TYR A 72 -9.75 1.39 -7.36
N GLY A 73 -9.80 1.27 -6.04
CA GLY A 73 -10.86 1.83 -5.22
C GLY A 73 -10.42 3.09 -4.49
N CYS A 74 -11.17 4.18 -4.63
CA CYS A 74 -10.98 5.39 -3.84
C CYS A 74 -12.32 6.01 -3.42
N LEU A 75 -12.23 6.91 -2.46
CA LEU A 75 -13.34 7.74 -2.02
C LEU A 75 -12.86 9.16 -1.80
N ILE A 76 -13.62 10.12 -2.31
CA ILE A 76 -13.46 11.56 -2.09
C ILE A 76 -14.71 12.03 -1.34
N GLY A 77 -14.50 12.75 -0.24
CA GLY A 77 -15.60 13.14 0.65
C GLY A 77 -16.05 12.02 1.60
N THR A 78 -17.04 12.31 2.42
CA THR A 78 -17.49 11.42 3.52
C THR A 78 -18.93 10.95 3.37
N HIS A 79 -19.52 11.10 2.17
CA HIS A 79 -20.89 10.71 1.86
C HIS A 79 -21.13 9.20 1.83
N ALA A 80 -20.07 8.41 1.71
CA ALA A 80 -20.07 6.95 1.72
C ALA A 80 -19.02 6.39 2.69
N ARG A 81 -19.01 5.05 2.88
CA ARG A 81 -18.02 4.32 3.70
C ARG A 81 -17.31 3.24 2.92
N ASP A 82 -17.49 3.27 1.61
CA ASP A 82 -16.84 2.38 0.67
C ASP A 82 -16.44 3.18 -0.59
N LYS A 83 -15.68 2.55 -1.46
CA LYS A 83 -15.25 3.08 -2.76
C LYS A 83 -16.44 3.63 -3.56
N ASP A 84 -16.26 4.75 -4.20
CA ASP A 84 -17.26 5.33 -5.09
C ASP A 84 -16.67 5.60 -6.47
N ALA A 85 -17.01 4.73 -7.43
CA ALA A 85 -16.53 4.83 -8.79
C ALA A 85 -17.10 6.04 -9.55
N VAL A 86 -18.27 6.54 -9.17
CA VAL A 86 -18.89 7.71 -9.79
C VAL A 86 -18.10 8.96 -9.41
N VAL A 87 -17.86 9.16 -8.11
CA VAL A 87 -17.03 10.26 -7.60
C VAL A 87 -15.60 10.17 -8.14
N ALA A 88 -15.00 8.97 -8.16
CA ALA A 88 -13.67 8.76 -8.73
C ALA A 88 -13.61 9.18 -10.22
N THR A 89 -14.63 8.82 -11.00
CA THR A 89 -14.71 9.21 -12.42
C THR A 89 -14.87 10.71 -12.56
N MET A 90 -15.72 11.35 -11.75
CA MET A 90 -15.91 12.80 -11.77
C MET A 90 -14.59 13.52 -11.44
N ALA A 91 -13.88 13.14 -10.40
CA ALA A 91 -12.60 13.71 -10.00
C ALA A 91 -11.51 13.50 -11.06
N LEU A 92 -11.51 12.33 -11.71
CA LEU A 92 -10.59 12.09 -12.84
C LEU A 92 -10.89 13.02 -14.02
N CYS A 93 -12.15 13.21 -14.40
CA CYS A 93 -12.55 14.12 -15.46
C CYS A 93 -12.18 15.58 -15.12
N GLU A 94 -12.39 15.98 -13.87
CA GLU A 94 -11.99 17.30 -13.37
C GLU A 94 -10.47 17.49 -13.46
N ALA A 95 -9.68 16.49 -12.99
CA ALA A 95 -8.23 16.54 -13.08
C ALA A 95 -7.75 16.65 -14.54
N VAL A 96 -8.36 15.88 -15.48
CA VAL A 96 -8.06 15.98 -16.91
C VAL A 96 -8.33 17.40 -17.42
N ALA A 97 -9.50 17.96 -17.11
CA ALA A 97 -9.88 19.32 -17.54
C ALA A 97 -8.92 20.36 -16.97
N TYR A 98 -8.60 20.27 -15.66
CA TYR A 98 -7.67 21.17 -14.99
C TYR A 98 -6.27 21.13 -15.63
N TYR A 99 -5.66 19.94 -15.79
CA TYR A 99 -4.32 19.86 -16.38
C TYR A 99 -4.30 20.27 -17.86
N LYS A 100 -5.38 20.03 -18.60
CA LYS A 100 -5.52 20.52 -19.97
C LYS A 100 -5.47 22.04 -20.04
N THR A 101 -6.02 22.78 -19.05
CA THR A 101 -5.87 24.25 -18.99
C THR A 101 -4.43 24.69 -18.75
N LYS A 102 -3.59 23.82 -18.19
CA LYS A 102 -2.15 24.03 -17.99
C LYS A 102 -1.29 23.53 -19.15
N GLY A 103 -1.91 23.05 -20.24
CA GLY A 103 -1.22 22.49 -21.40
C GLY A 103 -0.61 21.11 -21.13
N MET A 104 -1.09 20.39 -20.12
CA MET A 104 -0.58 19.07 -19.68
C MET A 104 -1.61 17.97 -19.90
N SER A 105 -1.15 16.79 -20.28
CA SER A 105 -1.92 15.55 -20.16
C SER A 105 -1.77 14.96 -18.75
N LEU A 106 -2.59 13.95 -18.41
CA LEU A 106 -2.39 13.18 -17.17
C LEU A 106 -1.06 12.41 -17.19
N TRP A 107 -0.58 12.02 -18.36
CA TRP A 107 0.71 11.36 -18.50
C TRP A 107 1.87 12.30 -18.15
N ASP A 108 1.83 13.54 -18.63
CA ASP A 108 2.82 14.57 -18.28
C ASP A 108 2.82 14.80 -16.77
N LYS A 109 1.61 14.86 -16.16
CA LYS A 109 1.49 15.02 -14.71
C LYS A 109 2.02 13.81 -13.93
N MET A 110 1.78 12.61 -14.43
CA MET A 110 2.30 11.39 -13.82
C MET A 110 3.82 11.34 -13.89
N THR A 111 4.41 11.73 -15.03
CA THR A 111 5.86 11.85 -15.19
C THR A 111 6.45 12.87 -14.20
N GLU A 112 5.86 14.06 -14.09
CA GLU A 112 6.26 15.08 -13.10
C GLU A 112 6.19 14.53 -11.65
N MET A 113 5.17 13.73 -11.34
CA MET A 113 5.04 13.11 -10.03
C MET A 113 6.18 12.11 -9.75
N TYR A 114 6.51 11.28 -10.72
CA TYR A 114 7.63 10.34 -10.59
C TYR A 114 8.98 11.06 -10.45
N GLU A 115 9.23 12.11 -11.23
CA GLU A 115 10.43 12.95 -11.10
C GLU A 115 10.53 13.62 -9.72
N ARG A 116 9.39 14.06 -9.17
CA ARG A 116 9.34 14.77 -7.89
C ARG A 116 9.44 13.84 -6.68
N TYR A 117 8.72 12.71 -6.69
CA TYR A 117 8.55 11.83 -5.52
C TYR A 117 9.35 10.52 -5.65
N GLY A 118 9.85 10.20 -6.84
CA GLY A 118 10.55 8.98 -7.18
C GLY A 118 9.71 8.00 -7.98
N TYR A 119 10.41 7.14 -8.70
CA TYR A 119 9.81 6.15 -9.60
C TYR A 119 9.35 4.91 -8.81
N TRP A 120 8.20 5.03 -8.17
CA TRP A 120 7.57 3.94 -7.45
C TRP A 120 6.80 3.03 -8.41
N LEU A 121 6.99 1.72 -8.27
CA LEU A 121 6.24 0.73 -9.02
C LEU A 121 5.85 -0.42 -8.08
N ASP A 122 4.58 -0.80 -8.13
CA ASP A 122 4.02 -1.81 -7.26
C ASP A 122 3.50 -2.98 -8.10
N GLY A 123 3.64 -4.19 -7.59
CA GLY A 123 3.20 -5.40 -8.23
C GLY A 123 2.37 -6.29 -7.31
N VAL A 124 1.60 -7.17 -7.91
CA VAL A 124 0.87 -8.23 -7.22
C VAL A 124 1.00 -9.54 -7.97
N GLN A 125 1.34 -10.60 -7.23
CA GLN A 125 1.38 -11.97 -7.73
C GLN A 125 0.53 -12.87 -6.84
N ALA A 126 0.08 -14.00 -7.37
CA ALA A 126 -0.69 -14.97 -6.59
C ALA A 126 -0.37 -16.40 -7.01
N ILE A 127 -0.24 -17.27 -6.02
CA ILE A 127 -0.17 -18.72 -6.23
C ILE A 127 -1.50 -19.32 -5.80
N THR A 128 -2.12 -20.07 -6.70
CA THR A 128 -3.38 -20.78 -6.45
C THR A 128 -3.11 -22.28 -6.32
N LEU A 129 -3.51 -22.85 -5.19
CA LEU A 129 -3.41 -24.28 -4.94
C LEU A 129 -4.82 -24.85 -4.76
N LYS A 130 -5.14 -25.90 -5.53
CA LYS A 130 -6.49 -26.48 -5.51
C LYS A 130 -6.70 -27.44 -4.34
N GLY A 131 -7.94 -27.51 -3.88
CA GLY A 131 -8.39 -28.50 -2.89
C GLY A 131 -7.95 -28.19 -1.45
N LYS A 132 -8.31 -29.10 -0.53
CA LYS A 132 -8.03 -28.98 0.90
C LYS A 132 -6.51 -28.97 1.18
N GLU A 133 -5.77 -29.84 0.50
CA GLU A 133 -4.30 -29.90 0.61
C GLU A 133 -3.64 -28.59 0.21
N GLY A 134 -4.20 -27.88 -0.80
CA GLY A 134 -3.71 -26.57 -1.22
C GLY A 134 -3.87 -25.51 -0.13
N ILE A 135 -5.00 -25.52 0.57
CA ILE A 135 -5.23 -24.61 1.70
C ILE A 135 -4.24 -24.90 2.82
N GLU A 136 -4.03 -26.17 3.18
CA GLU A 136 -3.08 -26.58 4.23
C GLU A 136 -1.64 -26.16 3.87
N LYS A 137 -1.23 -26.36 2.61
CA LYS A 137 0.09 -25.92 2.12
C LYS A 137 0.27 -24.40 2.24
N ILE A 138 -0.73 -23.62 1.85
CA ILE A 138 -0.71 -22.15 1.99
C ILE A 138 -0.52 -21.75 3.46
N GLN A 139 -1.29 -22.35 4.37
CA GLN A 139 -1.17 -22.06 5.80
C GLN A 139 0.21 -22.43 6.35
N ASN A 140 0.71 -23.60 5.99
CA ASN A 140 2.04 -24.05 6.38
C ASN A 140 3.14 -23.12 5.84
N THR A 141 3.00 -22.63 4.62
CA THR A 141 3.98 -21.72 4.00
C THR A 141 4.04 -20.38 4.73
N ILE A 142 2.88 -19.78 5.06
CA ILE A 142 2.89 -18.52 5.82
C ILE A 142 3.40 -18.71 7.26
N GLU A 143 3.14 -19.87 7.89
CA GLU A 143 3.70 -20.17 9.20
C GLU A 143 5.23 -20.39 9.14
N LYS A 144 5.76 -21.03 8.08
CA LYS A 144 7.22 -21.13 7.87
C LYS A 144 7.86 -19.75 7.72
N LEU A 145 7.28 -18.86 6.90
CA LEU A 145 7.76 -17.48 6.73
C LEU A 145 7.71 -16.68 8.04
N ARG A 146 6.72 -16.94 8.89
CA ARG A 146 6.59 -16.33 10.23
C ARG A 146 7.67 -16.79 11.19
N GLN A 147 7.96 -18.09 11.19
CA GLN A 147 8.98 -18.68 12.09
C GLN A 147 10.41 -18.38 11.61
N GLN A 148 10.61 -18.33 10.30
CA GLN A 148 11.91 -18.11 9.66
C GLN A 148 11.90 -16.78 8.90
N VAL A 149 11.89 -15.69 9.68
CA VAL A 149 11.91 -14.34 9.10
C VAL A 149 13.17 -14.17 8.25
N PRO A 150 13.04 -13.89 6.93
CA PRO A 150 14.20 -13.70 6.07
C PRO A 150 14.98 -12.44 6.49
N THR A 151 16.30 -12.50 6.40
CA THR A 151 17.18 -11.34 6.61
C THR A 151 17.40 -10.55 5.32
N GLU A 152 17.13 -11.21 4.18
CA GLU A 152 17.27 -10.65 2.84
C GLU A 152 16.18 -11.19 1.91
N ILE A 153 15.65 -10.37 1.02
CA ILE A 153 14.69 -10.73 -0.03
C ILE A 153 15.19 -10.11 -1.35
N ASN A 154 15.52 -10.96 -2.34
CA ASN A 154 16.01 -10.53 -3.66
C ASN A 154 17.17 -9.51 -3.60
N GLY A 155 18.16 -9.74 -2.71
CA GLY A 155 19.29 -8.83 -2.54
C GLY A 155 19.01 -7.60 -1.68
N TYR A 156 17.75 -7.35 -1.29
CA TYR A 156 17.40 -6.27 -0.37
C TYR A 156 17.48 -6.75 1.08
N LYS A 157 18.21 -6.03 1.92
CA LYS A 157 18.22 -6.26 3.37
C LYS A 157 16.82 -6.02 3.93
N VAL A 158 16.32 -6.94 4.77
CA VAL A 158 15.07 -6.75 5.52
C VAL A 158 15.36 -5.84 6.71
N LEU A 159 14.73 -4.68 6.76
CA LEU A 159 14.89 -3.68 7.82
C LEU A 159 13.94 -3.93 8.98
N SER A 160 12.69 -4.27 8.68
CA SER A 160 11.71 -4.67 9.68
C SER A 160 10.78 -5.77 9.16
N ALA A 161 10.25 -6.57 10.07
CA ALA A 161 9.25 -7.59 9.79
C ALA A 161 8.01 -7.32 10.67
N ARG A 162 6.87 -7.11 10.00
CA ARG A 162 5.57 -6.88 10.64
C ARG A 162 4.73 -8.15 10.56
N ASP A 163 4.32 -8.66 11.70
CA ASP A 163 3.38 -9.78 11.81
C ASP A 163 2.05 -9.30 12.40
N TYR A 164 1.07 -9.11 11.55
CA TYR A 164 -0.24 -8.63 11.99
C TYR A 164 -1.05 -9.69 12.75
N LYS A 165 -0.72 -10.98 12.65
CA LYS A 165 -1.34 -12.05 13.47
C LYS A 165 -0.87 -11.96 14.91
N LEU A 166 0.41 -11.68 15.13
CA LEU A 166 1.01 -11.53 16.44
C LEU A 166 0.94 -10.10 16.98
N ASN A 167 0.55 -9.12 16.15
CA ASN A 167 0.54 -7.69 16.45
C ASN A 167 1.96 -7.15 16.74
N THR A 168 2.97 -7.58 15.98
CA THR A 168 4.36 -7.20 16.22
C THR A 168 5.03 -6.58 15.01
N ILE A 169 5.91 -5.61 15.26
CA ILE A 169 6.90 -5.09 14.31
C ILE A 169 8.26 -5.35 14.93
N LYS A 170 9.07 -6.17 14.29
CA LYS A 170 10.45 -6.46 14.72
C LYS A 170 11.43 -5.66 13.85
N ASN A 171 12.21 -4.80 14.48
CA ASN A 171 13.38 -4.19 13.84
C ASN A 171 14.47 -5.27 13.69
N MET A 172 14.93 -5.52 12.45
CA MET A 172 15.86 -6.61 12.17
C MET A 172 17.31 -6.28 12.54
N GLU A 173 17.65 -5.02 12.74
CA GLU A 173 18.99 -4.59 13.15
C GLU A 173 19.14 -4.56 14.67
N THR A 174 18.19 -3.96 15.38
CA THR A 174 18.25 -3.78 16.84
C THR A 174 17.62 -4.95 17.60
N GLY A 175 16.73 -5.71 16.95
CA GLY A 175 15.92 -6.75 17.58
C GLY A 175 14.74 -6.20 18.40
N GLU A 176 14.54 -4.88 18.44
CA GLU A 176 13.43 -4.25 19.12
C GLU A 176 12.09 -4.70 18.55
N VAL A 177 11.11 -4.94 19.41
CA VAL A 177 9.76 -5.35 19.03
C VAL A 177 8.76 -4.33 19.54
N THR A 178 7.93 -3.80 18.64
CA THR A 178 6.82 -2.88 18.94
C THR A 178 5.51 -3.45 18.42
N GLU A 179 4.39 -2.81 18.72
CA GLU A 179 3.08 -3.22 18.21
C GLU A 179 2.78 -2.59 16.84
N THR A 180 2.00 -3.30 16.01
CA THR A 180 1.56 -2.77 14.70
C THR A 180 0.50 -1.66 14.84
N GLY A 181 -0.24 -1.64 15.95
CA GLY A 181 -1.36 -0.71 16.17
C GLY A 181 -2.59 -0.99 15.30
N LEU A 182 -2.60 -2.09 14.54
CA LEU A 182 -3.69 -2.47 13.64
C LEU A 182 -4.39 -3.75 14.14
N PRO A 183 -5.64 -4.01 13.68
CA PRO A 183 -6.34 -5.25 14.03
C PRO A 183 -5.57 -6.50 13.60
N LYS A 184 -5.77 -7.60 14.32
CA LYS A 184 -5.12 -8.88 13.99
C LYS A 184 -5.57 -9.40 12.64
N SER A 185 -4.60 -9.80 11.81
CA SER A 185 -4.83 -10.37 10.48
C SER A 185 -3.70 -11.33 10.12
N ASN A 186 -3.98 -12.39 9.36
CA ASN A 186 -2.94 -13.34 8.94
C ASN A 186 -2.14 -12.75 7.76
N VAL A 187 -1.33 -11.75 8.04
CA VAL A 187 -0.51 -11.00 7.09
C VAL A 187 0.90 -10.85 7.63
N LEU A 188 1.88 -11.05 6.77
CA LEU A 188 3.28 -10.70 7.00
C LEU A 188 3.68 -9.57 6.06
N TYR A 189 4.47 -8.63 6.58
CA TYR A 189 4.97 -7.50 5.81
C TYR A 189 6.45 -7.28 6.13
N TYR A 190 7.25 -7.07 5.11
CA TYR A 190 8.68 -6.85 5.22
C TYR A 190 9.02 -5.49 4.63
N ASP A 191 9.54 -4.59 5.47
CA ASP A 191 10.15 -3.35 4.99
C ASP A 191 11.57 -3.67 4.53
N LEU A 192 11.92 -3.29 3.34
CA LEU A 192 13.18 -3.62 2.69
C LEU A 192 14.03 -2.36 2.49
N GLU A 193 15.34 -2.58 2.30
CA GLU A 193 16.26 -1.52 1.97
C GLU A 193 15.85 -0.78 0.68
N GLY A 194 16.19 0.52 0.57
CA GLY A 194 15.85 1.35 -0.58
C GLY A 194 14.36 1.72 -0.68
N GLY A 195 13.57 1.46 0.36
CA GLY A 195 12.13 1.73 0.40
C GLY A 195 11.26 0.64 -0.26
N ALA A 196 11.89 -0.42 -0.77
CA ALA A 196 11.15 -1.59 -1.25
C ALA A 196 10.40 -2.28 -0.11
N TRP A 197 9.37 -3.06 -0.46
CA TRP A 197 8.58 -3.79 0.52
C TRP A 197 7.92 -5.02 -0.09
N VAL A 198 7.58 -5.98 0.76
CA VAL A 198 6.83 -7.19 0.39
C VAL A 198 5.78 -7.48 1.45
N CYS A 199 4.56 -7.77 1.02
CA CYS A 199 3.48 -8.23 1.88
C CYS A 199 2.98 -9.60 1.41
N VAL A 200 2.88 -10.55 2.32
CA VAL A 200 2.39 -11.91 2.06
C VAL A 200 1.08 -12.12 2.79
N ARG A 201 0.04 -12.50 2.05
CA ARG A 201 -1.31 -12.63 2.59
C ARG A 201 -2.06 -13.80 1.95
N PRO A 202 -2.55 -14.78 2.74
CA PRO A 202 -3.53 -15.75 2.24
C PRO A 202 -4.84 -15.04 1.88
N SER A 203 -5.49 -15.49 0.82
CA SER A 203 -6.87 -15.05 0.53
C SER A 203 -7.83 -15.62 1.57
N GLY A 204 -8.79 -14.80 2.02
CA GLY A 204 -9.81 -15.27 2.97
C GLY A 204 -10.91 -16.14 2.33
N THR A 205 -11.07 -16.08 1.01
CA THR A 205 -12.19 -16.71 0.29
C THR A 205 -11.77 -17.75 -0.74
N GLU A 206 -10.51 -17.75 -1.14
CA GLU A 206 -9.97 -18.61 -2.19
C GLU A 206 -8.67 -19.28 -1.71
N PRO A 207 -8.32 -20.48 -2.23
CA PRO A 207 -7.06 -21.15 -1.91
C PRO A 207 -5.89 -20.48 -2.66
N LYS A 208 -5.64 -19.22 -2.32
CA LYS A 208 -4.61 -18.37 -2.93
C LYS A 208 -3.70 -17.77 -1.87
N LEU A 209 -2.43 -17.71 -2.17
CA LEU A 209 -1.46 -16.89 -1.45
C LEU A 209 -1.09 -15.71 -2.36
N LYS A 210 -1.34 -14.50 -1.90
CA LYS A 210 -1.04 -13.26 -2.61
C LYS A 210 0.24 -12.62 -2.07
N PHE A 211 1.02 -12.08 -2.99
CA PHE A 211 2.20 -11.27 -2.71
C PHE A 211 1.97 -9.91 -3.30
N TYR A 212 2.01 -8.91 -2.46
CA TYR A 212 2.07 -7.52 -2.88
C TYR A 212 3.48 -7.04 -2.62
N TYR A 213 4.01 -6.24 -3.49
CA TYR A 213 5.36 -5.71 -3.34
C TYR A 213 5.49 -4.39 -4.07
N GLY A 214 6.41 -3.56 -3.63
CA GLY A 214 6.73 -2.30 -4.25
C GLY A 214 8.21 -2.01 -4.21
N VAL A 215 8.67 -1.28 -5.21
CA VAL A 215 10.06 -0.87 -5.36
C VAL A 215 10.14 0.61 -5.72
N LYS A 216 11.31 1.20 -5.45
CA LYS A 216 11.65 2.54 -5.91
C LYS A 216 12.83 2.45 -6.88
N GLY A 217 12.64 2.91 -8.11
CA GLY A 217 13.67 3.00 -9.11
C GLY A 217 14.35 4.37 -9.13
N THR A 218 15.52 4.43 -9.78
CA THR A 218 16.18 5.69 -10.13
C THR A 218 15.54 6.36 -11.34
N ASP A 219 14.90 5.56 -12.19
CA ASP A 219 14.07 5.95 -13.33
C ASP A 219 12.99 4.89 -13.59
N ALA A 220 12.11 5.12 -14.56
CA ALA A 220 11.01 4.22 -14.89
C ALA A 220 11.49 2.81 -15.28
N LYS A 221 12.57 2.71 -16.06
CA LYS A 221 13.10 1.43 -16.52
C LYS A 221 13.74 0.63 -15.38
N ASP A 222 14.47 1.28 -14.49
CA ASP A 222 15.02 0.66 -13.28
C ASP A 222 13.91 0.15 -12.37
N ALA A 223 12.84 0.93 -12.18
CA ALA A 223 11.67 0.50 -11.43
C ALA A 223 11.01 -0.75 -12.02
N GLU A 224 10.82 -0.80 -13.36
CA GLU A 224 10.26 -1.97 -14.04
C GLU A 224 11.12 -3.23 -13.89
N VAL A 225 12.45 -3.11 -13.97
CA VAL A 225 13.36 -4.24 -13.79
C VAL A 225 13.26 -4.76 -12.35
N LYS A 226 13.40 -3.88 -11.37
CA LYS A 226 13.31 -4.22 -9.94
C LYS A 226 11.98 -4.87 -9.56
N GLU A 227 10.86 -4.33 -10.09
CA GLU A 227 9.53 -4.88 -9.83
C GLU A 227 9.41 -6.32 -10.34
N LYS A 228 9.82 -6.57 -11.58
CA LYS A 228 9.79 -7.92 -12.19
C LYS A 228 10.68 -8.91 -11.45
N GLU A 229 11.89 -8.50 -11.08
CA GLU A 229 12.85 -9.35 -10.36
C GLU A 229 12.33 -9.70 -8.97
N LEU A 230 11.81 -8.73 -8.21
CA LEU A 230 11.25 -8.95 -6.88
C LEU A 230 10.02 -9.87 -6.94
N GLY A 231 9.11 -9.63 -7.89
CA GLY A 231 7.94 -10.47 -8.09
C GLY A 231 8.30 -11.91 -8.44
N GLN A 232 9.25 -12.12 -9.35
CA GLN A 232 9.71 -13.47 -9.72
C GLN A 232 10.43 -14.16 -8.55
N TYR A 233 11.24 -13.43 -7.79
CA TYR A 233 11.88 -13.95 -6.59
C TYR A 233 10.86 -14.48 -5.58
N MET A 234 9.80 -13.71 -5.31
CA MET A 234 8.76 -14.11 -4.36
C MET A 234 8.01 -15.38 -4.81
N ILE A 235 7.72 -15.49 -6.10
CA ILE A 235 7.12 -16.72 -6.67
C ILE A 235 8.04 -17.91 -6.46
N ASN A 236 9.33 -17.78 -6.75
CA ASN A 236 10.31 -18.86 -6.61
C ASN A 236 10.50 -19.26 -5.15
N LEU A 237 10.63 -18.27 -4.25
CA LEU A 237 10.76 -18.49 -2.81
C LEU A 237 9.60 -19.32 -2.26
N VAL A 238 8.37 -18.95 -2.60
CA VAL A 238 7.20 -19.64 -2.09
C VAL A 238 7.05 -21.02 -2.73
N ASN A 239 7.30 -21.18 -4.03
CA ASN A 239 7.27 -22.49 -4.68
C ASN A 239 8.28 -23.47 -4.07
N SER A 240 9.41 -22.98 -3.57
CA SER A 240 10.40 -23.82 -2.85
C SER A 240 9.93 -24.28 -1.46
N MET A 241 8.91 -23.63 -0.90
CA MET A 241 8.36 -23.94 0.42
C MET A 241 7.09 -24.82 0.36
N LEU A 242 6.44 -24.93 -0.83
CA LEU A 242 5.23 -25.70 -1.07
C LEU A 242 5.51 -27.19 -1.28
#